data_74d77dd3a4891e55a6f95f2b559a648a
#
_entry.id   74d77dd3a4891e55a6f95f2b559a648a
#
_cell.length_a   1.000
_cell.length_b   1.000
_cell.length_c   1.000
_cell.angle_alpha   90.00
_cell.angle_beta   90.00
_cell.angle_gamma   90.00
#
_symmetry.space_group_name_H-M   'P 1'
#
loop_
_entity.id
_entity.type
_entity.pdbx_description
1 polymer ?
#
loop_
_entity_poly.entity_id
_entity_poly.type
_entity_poly.pdbx_seq_one_letter_code
_entity_poly.pdbx_strand_id
1 'polypeptide(L)'
;MSEPHIETPEWEDAAARHRVDEPIPTGPAESGGTGLVIPSVPGALLEVDNVTLRFGGVVALDQVSFALRQGEIFGLIGPNGAGKTTCFNAMTGVYRPTAGQIRFKGQVVTGRKKHEITRMGIARTFQNIRLFPEMTALENVMVGADAHHRTSVVGALLRLPRHWREERQGRELSMRLLDFVGIAHRAGDVSRSLAYGEQRRLEIARALATNPTLLCLDEPAAGFNPAEKERLLGLIRQIRDQGVTVLLIEHDMRLVMGVCDRLVVLEFGKKIAEGLPVEVRDDPKVIAAYLGVPADAA
;
A
#
# COMPACT_ATOMS: atom_id res chain seq x y z
N MET A 1 -31.69 -25.97 11.64
CA MET A 1 -30.29 -25.64 11.99
C MET A 1 -29.75 -24.86 10.82
N SER A 2 -29.78 -23.52 10.91
CA SER A 2 -29.35 -22.60 9.84
C SER A 2 -27.83 -22.60 9.78
N GLU A 3 -27.26 -22.86 8.59
CA GLU A 3 -25.83 -22.71 8.35
C GLU A 3 -25.42 -21.23 8.58
N PRO A 4 -24.32 -20.98 9.29
CA PRO A 4 -23.84 -19.62 9.45
C PRO A 4 -23.26 -19.16 8.11
N HIS A 5 -23.82 -18.08 7.56
CA HIS A 5 -23.24 -17.34 6.45
C HIS A 5 -21.79 -16.96 6.76
N ILE A 6 -20.86 -17.45 5.94
CA ILE A 6 -19.49 -16.94 5.90
C ILE A 6 -19.63 -15.55 5.30
N GLU A 7 -19.40 -14.51 6.11
CA GLU A 7 -19.24 -13.15 5.58
C GLU A 7 -18.04 -13.20 4.65
N THR A 8 -18.30 -13.05 3.36
CA THR A 8 -17.27 -12.81 2.36
C THR A 8 -16.53 -11.54 2.76
N PRO A 9 -15.20 -11.47 2.59
CA PRO A 9 -14.46 -10.24 2.85
C PRO A 9 -15.12 -9.08 2.11
N GLU A 10 -15.22 -7.91 2.74
CA GLU A 10 -15.88 -6.72 2.18
C GLU A 10 -15.39 -6.35 0.76
N TRP A 11 -14.19 -6.77 0.39
CA TRP A 11 -13.63 -6.58 -0.94
C TRP A 11 -14.24 -7.51 -2.02
N GLU A 12 -14.82 -8.67 -1.67
CA GLU A 12 -15.54 -9.54 -2.63
C GLU A 12 -16.89 -8.91 -3.01
N ASP A 13 -17.57 -8.23 -2.09
CA ASP A 13 -18.87 -7.57 -2.35
C ASP A 13 -18.73 -6.19 -3.03
N ALA A 14 -17.58 -5.53 -2.92
CA ALA A 14 -17.34 -4.21 -3.51
C ALA A 14 -17.25 -4.24 -5.04
N ALA A 15 -16.80 -5.35 -5.62
CA ALA A 15 -16.68 -5.53 -7.07
C ALA A 15 -18.04 -5.47 -7.80
N ALA A 16 -19.16 -5.70 -7.10
CA ALA A 16 -20.48 -5.70 -7.68
C ALA A 16 -21.16 -4.32 -7.78
N ARG A 17 -20.61 -3.25 -7.19
CA ARG A 17 -21.35 -2.00 -6.95
C ARG A 17 -20.84 -0.73 -7.62
N HIS A 18 -19.73 -0.72 -8.36
CA HIS A 18 -19.24 0.51 -8.98
C HIS A 18 -19.04 0.42 -10.49
N ARG A 19 -20.07 0.87 -11.22
CA ARG A 19 -19.89 1.52 -12.53
C ARG A 19 -19.65 3.01 -12.25
N VAL A 20 -18.47 3.51 -12.60
CA VAL A 20 -18.14 4.94 -12.48
C VAL A 20 -18.30 5.58 -13.86
N ASP A 21 -19.45 6.23 -14.08
CA ASP A 21 -19.68 7.18 -15.15
C ASP A 21 -20.09 8.51 -14.52
N GLU A 22 -19.11 9.27 -13.98
CA GLU A 22 -19.28 10.71 -13.74
C GLU A 22 -17.92 11.41 -13.88
N PRO A 23 -17.84 12.54 -14.62
CA PRO A 23 -16.60 13.30 -14.81
C PRO A 23 -16.22 14.09 -13.56
N ILE A 24 -14.92 14.10 -13.26
CA ILE A 24 -14.30 14.78 -12.12
C ILE A 24 -14.33 16.30 -12.35
N PRO A 25 -14.82 17.12 -11.40
CA PRO A 25 -14.73 18.57 -11.50
C PRO A 25 -13.30 19.06 -11.27
N THR A 26 -12.75 19.76 -12.27
CA THR A 26 -11.49 20.50 -12.18
C THR A 26 -11.77 21.90 -11.68
N GLY A 27 -11.30 22.24 -10.46
CA GLY A 27 -11.30 23.60 -9.93
C GLY A 27 -9.87 24.13 -9.75
N PRO A 28 -9.63 25.44 -9.90
CA PRO A 28 -8.28 26.02 -9.93
C PRO A 28 -7.63 26.10 -8.55
N ALA A 29 -6.31 25.94 -8.51
CA ALA A 29 -5.48 26.10 -7.33
C ALA A 29 -5.23 27.58 -7.05
N GLU A 30 -5.54 28.06 -5.84
CA GLU A 30 -5.06 29.35 -5.33
C GLU A 30 -3.93 29.15 -4.32
N SER A 31 -2.82 29.85 -4.58
CA SER A 31 -1.64 29.93 -3.73
C SER A 31 -1.76 31.06 -2.71
N GLY A 32 -1.64 30.76 -1.42
CA GLY A 32 -1.56 31.80 -0.36
C GLY A 32 -1.24 31.16 1.00
N GLY A 33 0.01 31.33 1.46
CA GLY A 33 0.45 30.80 2.75
C GLY A 33 -0.14 31.55 3.93
N THR A 34 -0.81 30.83 4.79
CA THR A 34 -1.03 31.10 6.23
C THR A 34 -1.57 29.79 6.79
N GLY A 35 -1.11 29.37 7.99
CA GLY A 35 -1.38 28.07 8.61
C GLY A 35 -2.86 27.71 8.70
N LEU A 36 -3.40 27.20 7.60
CA LEU A 36 -4.76 26.71 7.47
C LEU A 36 -4.77 25.22 7.67
N VAL A 37 -5.56 24.78 8.63
CA VAL A 37 -6.07 23.41 8.68
C VAL A 37 -6.76 23.17 7.34
N ILE A 38 -6.12 22.42 6.43
CA ILE A 38 -6.72 22.02 5.17
C ILE A 38 -7.94 21.16 5.54
N PRO A 39 -9.17 21.55 5.14
CA PRO A 39 -10.33 20.71 5.40
C PRO A 39 -10.08 19.34 4.74
N SER A 40 -10.45 18.26 5.45
CA SER A 40 -10.33 16.89 4.94
C SER A 40 -10.89 16.83 3.51
N VAL A 41 -10.11 16.31 2.57
CA VAL A 41 -10.55 16.15 1.18
C VAL A 41 -11.72 15.18 1.19
N PRO A 42 -12.95 15.59 0.80
CA PRO A 42 -14.08 14.68 0.82
C PRO A 42 -13.77 13.45 -0.03
N GLY A 43 -13.87 12.26 0.58
CA GLY A 43 -13.58 10.98 -0.10
C GLY A 43 -12.11 10.55 -0.11
N ALA A 44 -11.19 11.26 0.58
CA ALA A 44 -9.82 10.80 0.74
C ALA A 44 -9.75 9.59 1.70
N LEU A 45 -9.11 8.52 1.24
CA LEU A 45 -8.83 7.34 2.06
C LEU A 45 -7.66 7.58 3.01
N LEU A 46 -6.56 8.16 2.48
CA LEU A 46 -5.37 8.54 3.23
C LEU A 46 -5.04 10.00 2.93
N GLU A 47 -4.77 10.78 3.97
CA GLU A 47 -4.33 12.16 3.87
C GLU A 47 -2.98 12.32 4.58
N VAL A 48 -2.04 12.91 3.89
CA VAL A 48 -0.75 13.38 4.42
C VAL A 48 -0.82 14.90 4.44
N ASP A 49 -0.80 15.51 5.63
CA ASP A 49 -1.05 16.94 5.81
C ASP A 49 0.15 17.62 6.48
N ASN A 50 0.88 18.43 5.69
CA ASN A 50 2.05 19.22 6.10
C ASN A 50 3.09 18.41 6.90
N VAL A 51 3.33 17.17 6.48
CA VAL A 51 4.21 16.25 7.21
C VAL A 51 5.66 16.68 7.07
N THR A 52 6.28 16.99 8.22
CA THR A 52 7.71 17.24 8.35
C THR A 52 8.34 16.15 9.21
N LEU A 53 9.48 15.60 8.77
CA LEU A 53 10.22 14.61 9.52
C LEU A 53 11.71 14.92 9.50
N ARG A 54 12.32 14.98 10.70
CA ARG A 54 13.72 15.30 10.89
C ARG A 54 14.45 14.16 11.61
N PHE A 55 15.68 13.91 11.18
CA PHE A 55 16.61 13.02 11.85
C PHE A 55 17.86 13.83 12.26
N GLY A 56 17.94 14.18 13.53
CA GLY A 56 18.98 15.11 13.98
C GLY A 56 18.90 16.45 13.24
N GLY A 57 19.96 16.83 12.55
CA GLY A 57 20.02 18.05 11.73
C GLY A 57 19.45 17.93 10.32
N VAL A 58 19.11 16.72 9.87
CA VAL A 58 18.64 16.46 8.49
C VAL A 58 17.12 16.51 8.41
N VAL A 59 16.58 17.31 7.50
CA VAL A 59 15.16 17.34 7.17
C VAL A 59 14.91 16.32 6.04
N ALA A 60 14.30 15.19 6.38
CA ALA A 60 14.04 14.12 5.44
C ALA A 60 12.68 14.26 4.73
N LEU A 61 11.71 14.95 5.36
CA LEU A 61 10.46 15.41 4.75
C LEU A 61 10.20 16.85 5.20
N ASP A 62 9.81 17.72 4.28
CA ASP A 62 9.56 19.13 4.53
C ASP A 62 8.18 19.52 4.00
N GLN A 63 7.19 19.63 4.91
CA GLN A 63 5.82 20.06 4.66
C GLN A 63 5.11 19.30 3.52
N VAL A 64 5.33 17.98 3.46
CA VAL A 64 4.73 17.14 2.40
C VAL A 64 3.24 17.01 2.62
N SER A 65 2.46 17.30 1.58
CA SER A 65 0.99 17.17 1.59
C SER A 65 0.48 16.53 0.31
N PHE A 66 -0.32 15.46 0.42
CA PHE A 66 -1.05 14.81 -0.67
C PHE A 66 -2.17 13.92 -0.09
N ALA A 67 -3.08 13.49 -0.95
CA ALA A 67 -4.17 12.61 -0.55
C ALA A 67 -4.40 11.49 -1.55
N LEU A 68 -4.71 10.30 -1.03
CA LEU A 68 -5.12 9.13 -1.82
C LEU A 68 -6.64 9.00 -1.77
N ARG A 69 -7.24 8.68 -2.92
CA ARG A 69 -8.66 8.34 -3.04
C ARG A 69 -8.86 6.83 -2.89
N GLN A 70 -10.04 6.44 -2.48
CA GLN A 70 -10.36 5.01 -2.43
C GLN A 70 -10.44 4.42 -3.85
N GLY A 71 -9.88 3.22 -4.04
CA GLY A 71 -9.96 2.48 -5.30
C GLY A 71 -8.97 2.94 -6.38
N GLU A 72 -8.01 3.84 -6.07
CA GLU A 72 -6.97 4.22 -7.04
C GLU A 72 -5.66 3.45 -6.81
N ILE A 73 -4.85 3.36 -7.85
CA ILE A 73 -3.43 3.02 -7.79
C ILE A 73 -2.65 4.33 -7.78
N PHE A 74 -2.10 4.69 -6.64
CA PHE A 74 -1.38 5.94 -6.44
C PHE A 74 0.13 5.70 -6.36
N GLY A 75 0.92 6.41 -7.18
CA GLY A 75 2.37 6.29 -7.21
C GLY A 75 3.06 7.38 -6.40
N LEU A 76 3.99 6.98 -5.51
CA LEU A 76 4.94 7.86 -4.83
C LEU A 76 6.32 7.67 -5.45
N ILE A 77 6.77 8.63 -6.24
CA ILE A 77 7.98 8.54 -7.04
C ILE A 77 8.98 9.66 -6.71
N GLY A 78 10.16 9.58 -7.30
CA GLY A 78 11.22 10.57 -7.16
C GLY A 78 12.61 9.91 -7.21
N PRO A 79 13.70 10.69 -7.34
CA PRO A 79 15.06 10.17 -7.36
C PRO A 79 15.45 9.50 -6.03
N ASN A 80 16.64 8.86 -6.03
CA ASN A 80 17.19 8.28 -4.82
C ASN A 80 17.46 9.38 -3.78
N GLY A 81 17.10 9.12 -2.51
CA GLY A 81 17.20 10.13 -1.46
C GLY A 81 16.09 11.17 -1.42
N ALA A 82 15.09 11.11 -2.31
CA ALA A 82 13.97 12.07 -2.34
C ALA A 82 13.04 12.03 -1.11
N GLY A 83 13.17 11.04 -0.22
CA GLY A 83 12.32 10.92 0.97
C GLY A 83 11.15 9.93 0.83
N LYS A 84 11.03 9.18 -0.30
CA LYS A 84 9.94 8.22 -0.56
C LYS A 84 9.76 7.21 0.56
N THR A 85 10.80 6.45 0.88
CA THR A 85 10.80 5.44 1.95
C THR A 85 10.54 6.06 3.32
N THR A 86 11.02 7.29 3.55
CA THR A 86 10.75 8.04 4.80
C THR A 86 9.27 8.39 4.92
N CYS A 87 8.65 8.89 3.84
CA CYS A 87 7.22 9.20 3.77
C CYS A 87 6.38 7.92 4.00
N PHE A 88 6.73 6.84 3.32
CA PHE A 88 6.10 5.55 3.48
C PHE A 88 6.20 5.01 4.93
N ASN A 89 7.37 5.12 5.53
CA ASN A 89 7.58 4.74 6.92
C ASN A 89 6.78 5.61 7.90
N ALA A 90 6.56 6.89 7.60
CA ALA A 90 5.70 7.76 8.39
C ALA A 90 4.23 7.34 8.28
N MET A 91 3.73 7.04 7.07
CA MET A 91 2.36 6.59 6.84
C MET A 91 2.04 5.25 7.49
N THR A 92 3.03 4.36 7.57
CA THR A 92 2.88 3.00 8.14
C THR A 92 3.31 2.90 9.61
N GLY A 93 3.53 4.03 10.30
CA GLY A 93 3.82 4.09 11.73
C GLY A 93 5.21 3.59 12.14
N VAL A 94 6.16 3.52 11.21
CA VAL A 94 7.57 3.21 11.52
C VAL A 94 8.26 4.45 12.09
N TYR A 95 7.99 5.61 11.50
CA TYR A 95 8.50 6.90 11.97
C TYR A 95 7.34 7.79 12.40
N ARG A 96 7.57 8.55 13.47
CA ARG A 96 6.63 9.58 13.90
C ARG A 96 7.06 10.93 13.30
N PRO A 97 6.20 11.59 12.51
CA PRO A 97 6.44 12.94 12.03
C PRO A 97 6.80 13.92 13.16
N THR A 98 7.71 14.85 12.87
CA THR A 98 8.09 15.94 13.78
C THR A 98 6.99 17.00 13.82
N ALA A 99 6.33 17.23 12.67
CA ALA A 99 5.18 18.13 12.54
C ALA A 99 4.22 17.61 11.45
N GLY A 100 3.02 18.15 11.41
CA GLY A 100 1.97 17.69 10.50
C GLY A 100 1.29 16.42 11.00
N GLN A 101 0.37 15.90 10.21
CA GLN A 101 -0.40 14.73 10.58
C GLN A 101 -0.75 13.86 9.38
N ILE A 102 -1.03 12.60 9.66
CA ILE A 102 -1.50 11.61 8.67
C ILE A 102 -2.85 11.10 9.17
N ARG A 103 -3.84 11.09 8.29
CA ARG A 103 -5.17 10.55 8.56
C ARG A 103 -5.47 9.41 7.61
N PHE A 104 -6.15 8.40 8.13
CA PHE A 104 -6.66 7.27 7.36
C PHE A 104 -8.15 7.10 7.68
N LYS A 105 -9.01 7.10 6.67
CA LYS A 105 -10.48 7.10 6.85
C LYS A 105 -10.94 8.20 7.83
N GLY A 106 -10.36 9.41 7.72
CA GLY A 106 -10.61 10.54 8.60
C GLY A 106 -10.02 10.44 10.02
N GLN A 107 -9.42 9.31 10.41
CA GLN A 107 -8.83 9.11 11.74
C GLN A 107 -7.33 9.37 11.73
N VAL A 108 -6.81 10.09 12.72
CA VAL A 108 -5.38 10.33 12.86
C VAL A 108 -4.63 9.04 13.14
N VAL A 109 -3.66 8.71 12.29
CA VAL A 109 -2.77 7.55 12.44
C VAL A 109 -1.37 7.95 12.92
N THR A 110 -1.04 9.23 12.90
CA THR A 110 0.24 9.77 13.39
C THR A 110 0.52 9.32 14.82
N GLY A 111 1.65 8.64 15.03
CA GLY A 111 2.06 8.16 16.34
C GLY A 111 1.35 6.90 16.84
N ARG A 112 0.45 6.30 16.07
CA ARG A 112 -0.14 4.98 16.39
C ARG A 112 0.88 3.87 16.20
N LYS A 113 0.68 2.77 16.91
CA LYS A 113 1.51 1.57 16.79
C LYS A 113 1.22 0.85 15.46
N LYS A 114 2.22 0.19 14.88
CA LYS A 114 2.12 -0.51 13.58
C LYS A 114 0.92 -1.49 13.52
N HIS A 115 0.72 -2.29 14.58
CA HIS A 115 -0.38 -3.27 14.62
C HIS A 115 -1.76 -2.59 14.68
N GLU A 116 -1.87 -1.40 15.26
CA GLU A 116 -3.11 -0.62 15.25
C GLU A 116 -3.41 -0.10 13.85
N ILE A 117 -2.38 0.39 13.14
CA ILE A 117 -2.49 0.85 11.75
C ILE A 117 -2.89 -0.30 10.82
N THR A 118 -2.30 -1.50 11.01
CA THR A 118 -2.71 -2.69 10.25
C THR A 118 -4.17 -3.06 10.53
N ARG A 119 -4.63 -3.02 11.78
CA ARG A 119 -6.04 -3.27 12.12
C ARG A 119 -7.01 -2.23 11.58
N MET A 120 -6.55 -1.01 11.31
CA MET A 120 -7.35 0.01 10.63
C MET A 120 -7.51 -0.25 9.14
N GLY A 121 -6.73 -1.18 8.57
CA GLY A 121 -6.80 -1.60 7.18
C GLY A 121 -5.65 -1.10 6.29
N ILE A 122 -4.50 -0.73 6.85
CA ILE A 122 -3.28 -0.44 6.08
C ILE A 122 -2.33 -1.63 6.17
N ALA A 123 -2.11 -2.32 5.05
CA ALA A 123 -1.07 -3.34 4.93
C ALA A 123 0.12 -2.84 4.12
N ARG A 124 1.31 -3.42 4.36
CA ARG A 124 2.51 -3.09 3.60
C ARG A 124 3.35 -4.31 3.27
N THR A 125 4.02 -4.28 2.13
CA THR A 125 5.17 -5.12 1.83
C THR A 125 6.47 -4.37 2.18
N PHE A 126 7.58 -5.07 2.17
CA PHE A 126 8.89 -4.49 2.46
C PHE A 126 9.78 -4.58 1.22
N GLN A 127 10.69 -3.63 1.04
CA GLN A 127 11.69 -3.65 -0.04
C GLN A 127 12.48 -4.98 -0.01
N ASN A 128 12.99 -5.36 1.14
CA ASN A 128 13.54 -6.70 1.36
C ASN A 128 12.42 -7.64 1.82
N ILE A 129 12.23 -8.74 1.11
CA ILE A 129 11.21 -9.75 1.41
C ILE A 129 11.35 -10.23 2.86
N ARG A 130 10.26 -10.15 3.63
CA ARG A 130 10.21 -10.56 5.04
C ARG A 130 9.21 -11.69 5.23
N LEU A 131 9.52 -12.86 4.69
CA LEU A 131 8.77 -14.08 4.93
C LEU A 131 9.31 -14.80 6.18
N PHE A 132 8.52 -15.71 6.73
CA PHE A 132 8.96 -16.68 7.72
C PHE A 132 9.62 -17.83 6.97
N PRO A 133 10.96 -17.92 6.94
CA PRO A 133 11.69 -18.75 5.98
C PRO A 133 11.44 -20.26 6.18
N GLU A 134 11.16 -20.70 7.40
CA GLU A 134 10.92 -22.10 7.75
C GLU A 134 9.45 -22.52 7.65
N MET A 135 8.54 -21.56 7.43
CA MET A 135 7.12 -21.83 7.21
C MET A 135 6.83 -22.09 5.74
N THR A 136 5.81 -22.88 5.47
CA THR A 136 5.27 -23.10 4.13
C THR A 136 4.66 -21.80 3.57
N ALA A 137 4.41 -21.76 2.26
CA ALA A 137 3.72 -20.64 1.65
C ALA A 137 2.33 -20.45 2.27
N LEU A 138 1.59 -21.53 2.49
CA LEU A 138 0.27 -21.47 3.13
C LEU A 138 0.34 -20.91 4.55
N GLU A 139 1.26 -21.40 5.39
CA GLU A 139 1.41 -20.91 6.76
C GLU A 139 1.81 -19.43 6.82
N ASN A 140 2.67 -18.97 5.89
CA ASN A 140 2.99 -17.55 5.78
C ASN A 140 1.75 -16.68 5.55
N VAL A 141 0.83 -17.10 4.67
CA VAL A 141 -0.41 -16.35 4.42
C VAL A 141 -1.36 -16.43 5.62
N MET A 142 -1.47 -17.60 6.26
CA MET A 142 -2.28 -17.78 7.47
C MET A 142 -1.87 -16.83 8.60
N VAL A 143 -0.57 -16.51 8.77
CA VAL A 143 -0.12 -15.48 9.73
C VAL A 143 -0.75 -14.11 9.44
N GLY A 144 -0.98 -13.77 8.17
CA GLY A 144 -1.71 -12.56 7.78
C GLY A 144 -3.18 -12.62 8.19
N ALA A 145 -3.84 -13.75 7.97
CA ALA A 145 -5.24 -13.98 8.33
C ALA A 145 -5.48 -13.92 9.85
N ASP A 146 -4.49 -14.33 10.65
CA ASP A 146 -4.55 -14.28 12.12
C ASP A 146 -4.74 -12.86 12.69
N ALA A 147 -4.44 -11.82 11.92
CA ALA A 147 -4.65 -10.43 12.33
C ALA A 147 -6.11 -10.14 12.72
N HIS A 148 -7.08 -10.92 12.22
CA HIS A 148 -8.50 -10.79 12.48
C HIS A 148 -9.05 -11.81 13.48
N HIS A 149 -8.26 -12.79 13.90
CA HIS A 149 -8.70 -13.77 14.88
C HIS A 149 -8.97 -13.13 16.25
N ARG A 150 -10.10 -13.49 16.83
CA ARG A 150 -10.55 -13.02 18.17
C ARG A 150 -10.40 -14.09 19.24
N THR A 151 -9.96 -15.29 18.88
CA THR A 151 -9.74 -16.36 19.84
C THR A 151 -8.58 -16.00 20.75
N SER A 152 -8.82 -16.02 22.07
CA SER A 152 -7.78 -15.79 23.07
C SER A 152 -6.77 -16.96 23.10
N VAL A 153 -5.57 -16.71 23.63
CA VAL A 153 -4.54 -17.75 23.83
C VAL A 153 -5.10 -18.94 24.60
N VAL A 154 -5.92 -18.68 25.63
CA VAL A 154 -6.57 -19.73 26.43
C VAL A 154 -7.57 -20.53 25.59
N GLY A 155 -8.35 -19.86 24.73
CA GLY A 155 -9.29 -20.52 23.81
C GLY A 155 -8.61 -21.38 22.77
N ALA A 156 -7.46 -20.95 22.27
CA ALA A 156 -6.63 -21.72 21.34
C ALA A 156 -6.02 -22.95 22.05
N LEU A 157 -5.49 -22.79 23.28
CA LEU A 157 -4.92 -23.88 24.07
C LEU A 157 -5.96 -24.95 24.40
N LEU A 158 -7.19 -24.55 24.71
CA LEU A 158 -8.31 -25.46 25.02
C LEU A 158 -8.97 -26.03 23.72
N ARG A 159 -8.48 -25.69 22.55
CA ARG A 159 -9.01 -26.15 21.24
C ARG A 159 -10.53 -26.00 21.14
N LEU A 160 -11.08 -24.86 21.57
CA LEU A 160 -12.51 -24.61 21.51
C LEU A 160 -13.05 -24.69 20.07
N PRO A 161 -14.32 -25.05 19.86
CA PRO A 161 -14.91 -25.18 18.50
C PRO A 161 -14.76 -23.91 17.64
N ARG A 162 -14.69 -22.73 18.27
CA ARG A 162 -14.42 -21.46 17.61
C ARG A 162 -13.04 -21.42 17.01
N HIS A 163 -12.00 -21.89 17.71
CA HIS A 163 -10.62 -21.92 17.21
C HIS A 163 -10.51 -22.75 15.92
N TRP A 164 -11.10 -23.98 15.93
CA TRP A 164 -11.12 -24.84 14.75
C TRP A 164 -11.81 -24.19 13.53
N ARG A 165 -12.88 -23.44 13.78
CA ARG A 165 -13.60 -22.74 12.72
C ARG A 165 -12.77 -21.57 12.16
N GLU A 166 -12.20 -20.73 13.01
CA GLU A 166 -11.32 -19.62 12.63
C GLU A 166 -10.08 -20.14 11.84
N GLU A 167 -9.45 -21.22 12.30
CA GLU A 167 -8.30 -21.85 11.62
C GLU A 167 -8.67 -22.37 10.24
N ARG A 168 -9.82 -23.06 10.12
CA ARG A 168 -10.31 -23.56 8.84
C ARG A 168 -10.59 -22.42 7.87
N GLN A 169 -11.27 -21.38 8.31
CA GLN A 169 -11.56 -20.18 7.50
C GLN A 169 -10.28 -19.47 7.07
N GLY A 170 -9.31 -19.30 7.98
CA GLY A 170 -8.01 -18.74 7.68
C GLY A 170 -7.24 -19.55 6.63
N ARG A 171 -7.30 -20.89 6.72
CA ARG A 171 -6.69 -21.79 5.73
C ARG A 171 -7.37 -21.68 4.35
N GLU A 172 -8.69 -21.66 4.30
CA GLU A 172 -9.45 -21.52 3.05
C GLU A 172 -9.19 -20.16 2.39
N LEU A 173 -9.19 -19.05 3.16
CA LEU A 173 -8.81 -17.73 2.68
C LEU A 173 -7.38 -17.73 2.15
N SER A 174 -6.45 -18.30 2.88
CA SER A 174 -5.04 -18.36 2.48
C SER A 174 -4.83 -19.12 1.17
N MET A 175 -5.55 -20.22 0.96
CA MET A 175 -5.52 -20.96 -0.30
C MET A 175 -6.07 -20.14 -1.47
N ARG A 176 -7.21 -19.43 -1.28
CA ARG A 176 -7.74 -18.53 -2.31
C ARG A 176 -6.77 -17.40 -2.65
N LEU A 177 -6.10 -16.82 -1.66
CA LEU A 177 -5.10 -15.78 -1.89
C LEU A 177 -3.85 -16.29 -2.61
N LEU A 178 -3.39 -17.51 -2.30
CA LEU A 178 -2.29 -18.15 -3.04
C LEU A 178 -2.68 -18.42 -4.50
N ASP A 179 -3.93 -18.80 -4.75
CA ASP A 179 -4.47 -18.97 -6.10
C ASP A 179 -4.56 -17.62 -6.82
N PHE A 180 -5.09 -16.60 -6.17
CA PHE A 180 -5.22 -15.24 -6.70
C PHE A 180 -3.85 -14.65 -7.13
N VAL A 181 -2.79 -14.86 -6.35
CA VAL A 181 -1.44 -14.42 -6.74
C VAL A 181 -0.70 -15.43 -7.64
N GLY A 182 -1.33 -16.55 -8.00
CA GLY A 182 -0.84 -17.54 -8.97
C GLY A 182 0.26 -18.47 -8.45
N ILE A 183 0.29 -18.78 -7.14
CA ILE A 183 1.26 -19.69 -6.52
C ILE A 183 0.60 -20.78 -5.65
N ALA A 184 -0.69 -21.12 -5.88
CA ALA A 184 -1.39 -22.16 -5.12
C ALA A 184 -0.67 -23.52 -5.16
N HIS A 185 -0.03 -23.84 -6.29
CA HIS A 185 0.76 -25.08 -6.48
C HIS A 185 1.98 -25.18 -5.54
N ARG A 186 2.38 -24.05 -4.92
CA ARG A 186 3.49 -23.95 -3.96
C ARG A 186 3.02 -23.91 -2.50
N ALA A 187 1.74 -24.10 -2.22
CA ALA A 187 1.17 -23.94 -0.88
C ALA A 187 1.89 -24.75 0.20
N GLY A 188 2.36 -25.95 -0.12
CA GLY A 188 3.11 -26.83 0.80
C GLY A 188 4.61 -26.60 0.82
N ASP A 189 5.18 -25.78 -0.08
CA ASP A 189 6.61 -25.56 -0.18
C ASP A 189 7.07 -24.57 0.89
N VAL A 190 8.25 -24.82 1.46
CA VAL A 190 8.88 -23.92 2.46
C VAL A 190 9.27 -22.62 1.76
N SER A 191 8.91 -21.48 2.35
CA SER A 191 8.98 -20.17 1.67
C SER A 191 10.38 -19.78 1.20
N ARG A 192 11.45 -20.20 1.90
CA ARG A 192 12.85 -19.98 1.48
C ARG A 192 13.24 -20.71 0.19
N SER A 193 12.55 -21.80 -0.17
CA SER A 193 12.83 -22.58 -1.38
C SER A 193 12.16 -22.04 -2.63
N LEU A 194 11.27 -21.07 -2.49
CA LEU A 194 10.55 -20.44 -3.61
C LEU A 194 11.48 -19.54 -4.42
N ALA A 195 11.24 -19.45 -5.73
CA ALA A 195 11.89 -18.45 -6.57
C ALA A 195 11.57 -17.02 -6.08
N TYR A 196 12.47 -16.06 -6.32
CA TYR A 196 12.31 -14.67 -5.84
C TYR A 196 10.97 -14.06 -6.21
N GLY A 197 10.50 -14.23 -7.46
CA GLY A 197 9.20 -13.73 -7.91
C GLY A 197 8.02 -14.41 -7.22
N GLU A 198 8.14 -15.68 -6.82
CA GLU A 198 7.11 -16.40 -6.04
C GLU A 198 7.12 -15.92 -4.58
N GLN A 199 8.29 -15.67 -3.99
CA GLN A 199 8.41 -15.07 -2.66
C GLN A 199 7.77 -13.69 -2.60
N ARG A 200 7.94 -12.84 -3.63
CA ARG A 200 7.31 -11.52 -3.70
C ARG A 200 5.79 -11.63 -3.78
N ARG A 201 5.26 -12.57 -4.58
CA ARG A 201 3.82 -12.84 -4.65
C ARG A 201 3.27 -13.38 -3.34
N LEU A 202 4.03 -14.24 -2.65
CA LEU A 202 3.68 -14.73 -1.32
C LEU A 202 3.60 -13.60 -0.29
N GLU A 203 4.51 -12.63 -0.34
CA GLU A 203 4.49 -11.45 0.53
C GLU A 203 3.22 -10.60 0.30
N ILE A 204 2.82 -10.42 -0.97
CA ILE A 204 1.58 -9.74 -1.35
C ILE A 204 0.36 -10.52 -0.83
N ALA A 205 0.31 -11.85 -1.03
CA ALA A 205 -0.78 -12.69 -0.52
C ALA A 205 -0.92 -12.60 1.00
N ARG A 206 0.19 -12.62 1.74
CA ARG A 206 0.19 -12.44 3.19
C ARG A 206 -0.31 -11.06 3.61
N ALA A 207 0.05 -10.00 2.87
CA ALA A 207 -0.45 -8.66 3.13
C ALA A 207 -1.95 -8.56 2.85
N LEU A 208 -2.45 -9.16 1.76
CA LEU A 208 -3.88 -9.23 1.44
C LEU A 208 -4.69 -10.02 2.47
N ALA A 209 -4.10 -11.04 3.09
CA ALA A 209 -4.77 -11.82 4.14
C ALA A 209 -5.15 -10.99 5.37
N THR A 210 -4.54 -9.81 5.57
CA THR A 210 -4.96 -8.86 6.60
C THR A 210 -6.22 -8.07 6.21
N ASN A 211 -6.88 -8.40 5.09
CA ASN A 211 -8.05 -7.71 4.55
C ASN A 211 -7.89 -6.17 4.51
N PRO A 212 -6.89 -5.64 3.79
CA PRO A 212 -6.58 -4.23 3.82
C PRO A 212 -7.52 -3.43 2.91
N THR A 213 -7.82 -2.18 3.32
CA THR A 213 -8.41 -1.18 2.43
C THR A 213 -7.33 -0.44 1.61
N LEU A 214 -6.11 -0.34 2.18
CA LEU A 214 -4.93 0.24 1.54
C LEU A 214 -3.77 -0.75 1.60
N LEU A 215 -3.29 -1.16 0.43
CA LEU A 215 -2.08 -1.96 0.28
C LEU A 215 -0.92 -1.07 -0.19
N CYS A 216 0.13 -1.02 0.61
CA CYS A 216 1.34 -0.24 0.35
C CYS A 216 2.45 -1.18 -0.16
N LEU A 217 2.90 -0.98 -1.39
CA LEU A 217 3.93 -1.76 -2.06
C LEU A 217 5.23 -0.95 -2.19
N ASP A 218 6.32 -1.46 -1.61
CA ASP A 218 7.64 -0.82 -1.61
C ASP A 218 8.56 -1.51 -2.61
N GLU A 219 8.79 -0.87 -3.77
CA GLU A 219 9.59 -1.37 -4.90
C GLU A 219 9.29 -2.84 -5.25
N PRO A 220 8.01 -3.19 -5.53
CA PRO A 220 7.63 -4.59 -5.70
C PRO A 220 8.22 -5.25 -6.95
N ALA A 221 8.68 -4.47 -7.94
CA ALA A 221 9.24 -4.95 -9.19
C ALA A 221 10.78 -5.03 -9.20
N ALA A 222 11.43 -4.74 -8.05
CA ALA A 222 12.88 -4.82 -7.96
C ALA A 222 13.38 -6.23 -8.28
N GLY A 223 14.35 -6.34 -9.19
CA GLY A 223 14.94 -7.61 -9.61
C GLY A 223 14.11 -8.44 -10.60
N PHE A 224 12.95 -7.96 -11.04
CA PHE A 224 12.10 -8.66 -12.00
C PHE A 224 12.55 -8.42 -13.45
N ASN A 225 12.45 -9.47 -14.26
CA ASN A 225 12.58 -9.34 -15.72
C ASN A 225 11.31 -8.68 -16.32
N PRO A 226 11.34 -8.23 -17.59
CA PRO A 226 10.20 -7.55 -18.21
C PRO A 226 8.88 -8.34 -18.15
N ALA A 227 8.92 -9.65 -18.38
CA ALA A 227 7.71 -10.48 -18.35
C ALA A 227 7.15 -10.66 -16.93
N GLU A 228 8.00 -10.67 -15.92
CA GLU A 228 7.59 -10.68 -14.51
C GLU A 228 7.00 -9.35 -14.08
N LYS A 229 7.57 -8.23 -14.56
CA LYS A 229 7.00 -6.89 -14.33
C LYS A 229 5.59 -6.79 -14.88
N GLU A 230 5.35 -7.22 -16.12
CA GLU A 230 4.00 -7.20 -16.72
C GLU A 230 3.00 -8.04 -15.92
N ARG A 231 3.41 -9.24 -15.46
CA ARG A 231 2.56 -10.07 -14.60
C ARG A 231 2.24 -9.40 -13.26
N LEU A 232 3.23 -8.72 -12.67
CA LEU A 232 3.03 -7.96 -11.44
C LEU A 232 2.06 -6.79 -11.66
N LEU A 233 2.19 -6.04 -12.77
CA LEU A 233 1.26 -4.97 -13.11
C LEU A 233 -0.17 -5.48 -13.27
N GLY A 234 -0.34 -6.64 -13.92
CA GLY A 234 -1.63 -7.32 -14.01
C GLY A 234 -2.21 -7.65 -12.63
N LEU A 235 -1.38 -8.18 -11.72
CA LEU A 235 -1.79 -8.48 -10.35
C LEU A 235 -2.18 -7.21 -9.57
N ILE A 236 -1.42 -6.12 -9.68
CA ILE A 236 -1.73 -4.85 -9.02
C ILE A 236 -3.08 -4.29 -9.47
N ARG A 237 -3.36 -4.35 -10.78
CA ARG A 237 -4.68 -3.94 -11.31
C ARG A 237 -5.81 -4.82 -10.77
N GLN A 238 -5.61 -6.15 -10.75
CA GLN A 238 -6.60 -7.07 -10.17
C GLN A 238 -6.86 -6.78 -8.69
N ILE A 239 -5.83 -6.47 -7.91
CA ILE A 239 -5.96 -6.07 -6.49
C ILE A 239 -6.83 -4.81 -6.38
N ARG A 240 -6.57 -3.78 -7.19
CA ARG A 240 -7.39 -2.57 -7.21
C ARG A 240 -8.83 -2.88 -7.61
N ASP A 241 -9.03 -3.71 -8.62
CA ASP A 241 -10.35 -4.09 -9.13
C ASP A 241 -11.18 -4.89 -8.11
N GLN A 242 -10.52 -5.49 -7.11
CA GLN A 242 -11.17 -6.05 -5.91
C GLN A 242 -11.50 -4.98 -4.84
N GLY A 243 -11.35 -3.69 -5.14
CA GLY A 243 -11.68 -2.58 -4.23
C GLY A 243 -10.56 -2.17 -3.27
N VAL A 244 -9.38 -2.77 -3.36
CA VAL A 244 -8.23 -2.39 -2.54
C VAL A 244 -7.49 -1.22 -3.17
N THR A 245 -7.35 -0.11 -2.45
CA THR A 245 -6.50 1.01 -2.86
C THR A 245 -5.03 0.58 -2.80
N VAL A 246 -4.24 0.96 -3.80
CA VAL A 246 -2.82 0.60 -3.84
C VAL A 246 -1.96 1.86 -3.81
N LEU A 247 -1.02 1.93 -2.86
CA LEU A 247 0.07 2.90 -2.86
C LEU A 247 1.34 2.19 -3.34
N LEU A 248 1.90 2.64 -4.44
CA LEU A 248 3.08 2.08 -5.07
C LEU A 248 4.27 3.03 -4.93
N ILE A 249 5.35 2.56 -4.32
CA ILE A 249 6.65 3.25 -4.39
C ILE A 249 7.48 2.56 -5.45
N GLU A 250 7.91 3.32 -6.43
CA GLU A 250 8.77 2.82 -7.52
C GLU A 250 9.68 3.93 -8.04
N HIS A 251 10.77 3.51 -8.64
CA HIS A 251 11.68 4.39 -9.36
C HIS A 251 11.71 4.11 -10.88
N ASP A 252 11.10 3.00 -11.32
CA ASP A 252 10.92 2.68 -12.73
C ASP A 252 9.72 3.43 -13.31
N MET A 253 10.00 4.55 -13.99
CA MET A 253 8.98 5.42 -14.60
C MET A 253 8.07 4.67 -15.57
N ARG A 254 8.60 3.70 -16.35
CA ARG A 254 7.77 2.93 -17.32
C ARG A 254 6.71 2.11 -16.61
N LEU A 255 7.09 1.49 -15.50
CA LEU A 255 6.19 0.70 -14.68
C LEU A 255 5.09 1.58 -14.09
N VAL A 256 5.47 2.69 -13.48
CA VAL A 256 4.55 3.62 -12.81
C VAL A 256 3.56 4.23 -13.80
N MET A 257 4.05 4.68 -14.97
CA MET A 257 3.23 5.22 -16.04
C MET A 257 2.22 4.21 -16.60
N GLY A 258 2.56 2.92 -16.54
CA GLY A 258 1.71 1.86 -17.04
C GLY A 258 0.61 1.43 -16.09
N VAL A 259 0.65 1.78 -14.79
CA VAL A 259 -0.27 1.21 -13.80
C VAL A 259 -0.94 2.24 -12.89
N CYS A 260 -0.30 3.37 -12.60
CA CYS A 260 -0.83 4.34 -11.66
C CYS A 260 -1.92 5.23 -12.29
N ASP A 261 -2.97 5.52 -11.52
CA ASP A 261 -4.00 6.48 -11.88
C ASP A 261 -3.53 7.93 -11.62
N ARG A 262 -2.78 8.13 -10.54
CA ARG A 262 -2.18 9.41 -10.15
C ARG A 262 -0.81 9.20 -9.52
N LEU A 263 0.02 10.25 -9.59
CA LEU A 263 1.39 10.28 -9.09
C LEU A 263 1.62 11.48 -8.18
N VAL A 264 2.47 11.30 -7.19
CA VAL A 264 3.14 12.38 -6.46
C VAL A 264 4.65 12.21 -6.57
N VAL A 265 5.35 13.29 -6.84
CA VAL A 265 6.80 13.30 -7.00
C VAL A 265 7.44 14.02 -5.83
N LEU A 266 8.37 13.34 -5.18
CA LEU A 266 9.21 13.93 -4.14
C LEU A 266 10.62 14.18 -4.68
N GLU A 267 11.21 15.29 -4.21
CA GLU A 267 12.61 15.63 -4.39
C GLU A 267 13.13 16.32 -3.12
N PHE A 268 14.26 15.86 -2.59
CA PHE A 268 14.85 16.38 -1.34
C PHE A 268 13.84 16.58 -0.19
N GLY A 269 12.93 15.64 -0.02
CA GLY A 269 11.91 15.67 1.02
C GLY A 269 10.72 16.58 0.74
N LYS A 270 10.61 17.20 -0.42
CA LYS A 270 9.51 18.08 -0.81
C LYS A 270 8.68 17.49 -1.95
N LYS A 271 7.39 17.81 -1.98
CA LYS A 271 6.54 17.53 -3.14
C LYS A 271 6.84 18.56 -4.23
N ILE A 272 7.27 18.09 -5.41
CA ILE A 272 7.55 18.96 -6.57
C ILE A 272 6.44 18.89 -7.63
N ALA A 273 5.72 17.75 -7.73
CA ALA A 273 4.61 17.60 -8.66
C ALA A 273 3.57 16.62 -8.11
N GLU A 274 2.33 16.73 -8.58
CA GLU A 274 1.23 15.78 -8.35
C GLU A 274 0.25 15.88 -9.52
N GLY A 275 -0.18 14.76 -10.10
CA GLY A 275 -1.12 14.77 -11.22
C GLY A 275 -1.25 13.40 -11.89
N LEU A 276 -1.83 13.40 -13.07
CA LEU A 276 -1.91 12.22 -13.93
C LEU A 276 -0.51 11.83 -14.42
N PRO A 277 -0.26 10.55 -14.72
CA PRO A 277 1.04 10.08 -15.19
C PRO A 277 1.60 10.90 -16.36
N VAL A 278 0.76 11.24 -17.35
CA VAL A 278 1.17 12.03 -18.51
C VAL A 278 1.59 13.45 -18.12
N GLU A 279 0.86 14.09 -17.22
CA GLU A 279 1.16 15.45 -16.73
C GLU A 279 2.50 15.47 -15.98
N VAL A 280 2.70 14.50 -15.11
CA VAL A 280 3.93 14.35 -14.31
C VAL A 280 5.14 14.03 -15.19
N ARG A 281 4.98 13.23 -16.24
CA ARG A 281 6.05 12.88 -17.17
C ARG A 281 6.60 14.10 -17.90
N ASP A 282 5.71 15.00 -18.30
CA ASP A 282 6.03 16.14 -19.14
C ASP A 282 6.32 17.42 -18.30
N ASP A 283 6.30 17.33 -16.96
CA ASP A 283 6.63 18.44 -16.05
C ASP A 283 8.15 18.72 -16.07
N PRO A 284 8.59 19.94 -16.45
CA PRO A 284 10.00 20.30 -16.48
C PRO A 284 10.73 20.11 -15.14
N LYS A 285 10.05 20.34 -14.01
CA LYS A 285 10.63 20.13 -12.67
C LYS A 285 10.92 18.65 -12.42
N VAL A 286 10.02 17.78 -12.86
CA VAL A 286 10.20 16.32 -12.71
C VAL A 286 11.34 15.85 -13.62
N ILE A 287 11.38 16.31 -14.87
CA ILE A 287 12.46 16.00 -15.82
C ILE A 287 13.81 16.44 -15.23
N ALA A 288 13.91 17.67 -14.75
CA ALA A 288 15.14 18.21 -14.13
C ALA A 288 15.58 17.38 -12.92
N ALA A 289 14.65 17.01 -12.03
CA ALA A 289 14.92 16.18 -10.84
C ALA A 289 15.52 14.81 -11.18
N TYR A 290 15.05 14.17 -12.26
CA TYR A 290 15.56 12.87 -12.70
C TYR A 290 16.86 12.95 -13.51
N LEU A 291 17.09 14.05 -14.25
CA LEU A 291 18.33 14.31 -14.98
C LEU A 291 19.44 14.90 -14.11
N GLY A 292 19.11 15.34 -12.89
CA GLY A 292 20.07 15.99 -11.99
C GLY A 292 20.51 17.39 -12.46
N VAL A 293 19.71 18.04 -13.32
CA VAL A 293 19.98 19.40 -13.84
C VAL A 293 19.11 20.39 -13.05
N PRO A 294 19.64 21.56 -12.63
CA PRO A 294 18.81 22.59 -12.01
C PRO A 294 17.63 23.00 -12.91
N ALA A 295 16.43 23.15 -12.32
CA ALA A 295 15.21 23.51 -13.08
C ALA A 295 15.31 24.85 -13.84
N ASP A 296 16.26 25.71 -13.46
CA ASP A 296 16.50 27.00 -14.10
C ASP A 296 17.41 26.91 -15.36
N ALA A 297 17.85 25.71 -15.73
CA ALA A 297 18.73 25.45 -16.86
C ALA A 297 18.06 24.65 -18.01
N ALA A 298 16.74 24.43 -17.93
CA ALA A 298 15.95 23.69 -18.93
C ALA A 298 14.97 24.58 -19.69
#